data_cf78ef92c794df440df3e6d528f88ae5
#
_entry.id   cf78ef92c794df440df3e6d528f88ae5
#
_cell.length_a   1.000
_cell.length_b   1.000
_cell.length_c   1.000
_cell.angle_alpha   90.00
_cell.angle_beta   90.00
_cell.angle_gamma   90.00
#
_symmetry.space_group_name_H-M   'P 1'
#
loop_
_entity.id
_entity.type
_entity.pdbx_description
1 polymer ?
#
loop_
_entity_poly.entity_id
_entity_poly.type
_entity_poly.pdbx_seq_one_letter_code
_entity_poly.pdbx_strand_id
1 'polypeptide(L)'
;MSRTVIHGGLVITASDEIHADVLVEGGRIAALAARGTDAAGSWRADRRIDATGKYVIPGGVDAHTHMEMPFGGTYAADTFETGTRAAAWGGTTTIVDFAIQSVGRSLREGLDAWYAKADGNCAVDYGFHMILADVNPSSLKEMDRLVAEGVTSFKLFMAYPGVFYSDDGQILRAMQQASGNGGLIMMHAENGIAIDVLVEQALAAGRTDPRYHGDVRKVALEAEATHRAVQLARVAGSPLYVVHVSADEAVAEIAAARHKGLPVFGETCPQYLFLSTDNLAEPDFEGAKYVCSTPLRPREHQEALWRGLRNNELQVVSTDHCPFCFSGQKEMGRGDFSKIPNGMPGVEHRMDLLHQAVVDGHITRRRWIEIACASPARMFGLYPKKGTIAPGADADIVIYDPAAEQTLSAETHHMNVDYSAYEGKRITGQVETVLSRGEPVIEHRKFTGRTGHGTYLPRGTCQYAG
;
A
#
# COMPACT_ATOMS: atom_id res chain seq x y z
N MET A 1 14.24 26.82 15.91
CA MET A 1 13.59 25.56 15.46
C MET A 1 12.55 25.20 16.50
N SER A 2 11.33 24.87 16.09
CA SER A 2 10.27 24.46 17.02
C SER A 2 10.64 23.12 17.67
N ARG A 3 10.34 23.01 18.96
CA ARG A 3 10.56 21.82 19.78
C ARG A 3 9.23 21.26 20.25
N THR A 4 8.96 20.01 19.98
CA THR A 4 7.79 19.29 20.50
C THR A 4 8.25 18.11 21.35
N VAL A 5 7.65 17.95 22.53
CA VAL A 5 7.83 16.77 23.37
C VAL A 5 6.53 15.97 23.38
N ILE A 6 6.60 14.71 22.99
CA ILE A 6 5.51 13.73 23.14
C ILE A 6 5.84 12.90 24.38
N HIS A 7 4.94 12.89 25.37
CA HIS A 7 5.23 12.25 26.66
C HIS A 7 4.14 11.28 27.11
N GLY A 8 4.55 10.35 27.98
CA GLY A 8 3.62 9.45 28.69
C GLY A 8 3.15 8.24 27.90
N GLY A 9 3.46 8.12 26.61
CA GLY A 9 2.99 7.06 25.75
C GLY A 9 3.85 5.79 25.78
N LEU A 10 3.34 4.72 25.14
CA LEU A 10 4.09 3.53 24.77
C LEU A 10 4.59 3.69 23.34
N VAL A 11 5.89 3.89 23.19
CA VAL A 11 6.53 3.92 21.86
C VAL A 11 6.64 2.50 21.33
N ILE A 12 6.10 2.26 20.14
CA ILE A 12 6.14 0.95 19.47
C ILE A 12 6.85 1.12 18.13
N THR A 13 7.90 0.35 17.93
CA THR A 13 8.63 0.22 16.68
C THR A 13 8.57 -1.23 16.17
N ALA A 14 9.16 -1.53 15.04
CA ALA A 14 9.26 -2.91 14.56
C ALA A 14 10.10 -3.82 15.47
N SER A 15 11.04 -3.26 16.27
CA SER A 15 11.93 -4.00 17.14
C SER A 15 11.54 -3.93 18.62
N ASP A 16 10.97 -2.80 19.08
CA ASP A 16 10.86 -2.49 20.49
C ASP A 16 9.50 -1.92 20.88
N GLU A 17 9.14 -2.14 22.15
CA GLU A 17 8.02 -1.50 22.85
C GLU A 17 8.55 -0.91 24.14
N ILE A 18 8.61 0.42 24.24
CA ILE A 18 9.20 1.11 25.38
C ILE A 18 8.34 2.27 25.86
N HIS A 19 8.18 2.43 27.18
CA HIS A 19 7.64 3.65 27.74
C HIS A 19 8.70 4.76 27.69
N ALA A 20 8.57 5.65 26.72
CA ALA A 20 9.55 6.71 26.49
C ALA A 20 8.87 8.01 26.07
N ASP A 21 9.52 9.10 26.39
CA ASP A 21 9.20 10.41 25.83
C ASP A 21 10.03 10.65 24.56
N VAL A 22 9.46 11.34 23.59
CA VAL A 22 10.08 11.62 22.29
C VAL A 22 10.27 13.14 22.15
N LEU A 23 11.50 13.56 21.88
CA LEU A 23 11.83 14.93 21.53
C LEU A 23 11.91 15.08 20.00
N VAL A 24 11.14 16.02 19.49
CA VAL A 24 11.15 16.42 18.08
C VAL A 24 11.74 17.82 17.96
N GLU A 25 12.71 17.98 17.05
CA GLU A 25 13.35 19.26 16.75
C GLU A 25 13.51 19.44 15.23
N GLY A 26 13.02 20.54 14.69
CA GLY A 26 13.21 20.87 13.28
C GLY A 26 12.66 19.80 12.31
N GLY A 27 11.55 19.18 12.67
CA GLY A 27 10.90 18.16 11.85
C GLY A 27 11.50 16.74 11.95
N ARG A 28 12.47 16.54 12.85
CA ARG A 28 13.13 15.24 13.07
C ARG A 28 13.02 14.78 14.51
N ILE A 29 13.13 13.50 14.72
CA ILE A 29 13.27 12.91 16.04
C ILE A 29 14.69 13.19 16.53
N ALA A 30 14.81 13.99 17.59
CA ALA A 30 16.09 14.38 18.17
C ALA A 30 16.58 13.39 19.22
N ALA A 31 15.66 12.91 20.09
CA ALA A 31 15.99 11.98 21.17
C ALA A 31 14.78 11.20 21.65
N LEU A 32 15.06 10.04 22.26
CA LEU A 32 14.12 9.30 23.09
C LEU A 32 14.71 9.18 24.50
N ALA A 33 13.86 9.34 25.52
CA ALA A 33 14.27 9.12 26.92
C ALA A 33 13.26 8.19 27.62
N ALA A 34 13.76 7.19 28.28
CA ALA A 34 12.91 6.29 29.07
C ALA A 34 12.13 7.09 30.12
N ARG A 35 10.88 6.72 30.35
CA ARG A 35 9.99 7.38 31.30
C ARG A 35 10.63 7.39 32.70
N GLY A 36 10.56 8.55 33.37
CA GLY A 36 11.09 8.71 34.74
C GLY A 36 12.58 8.97 34.81
N THR A 37 13.27 9.19 33.69
CA THR A 37 14.65 9.68 33.67
C THR A 37 14.70 11.20 33.75
N ASP A 38 15.74 11.75 34.39
CA ASP A 38 15.98 13.21 34.49
C ASP A 38 16.12 13.85 33.12
N ALA A 39 16.54 13.09 32.11
CA ALA A 39 16.69 13.56 30.73
C ALA A 39 15.38 14.07 30.13
N ALA A 40 14.27 13.31 30.27
CA ALA A 40 12.97 13.72 29.75
C ALA A 40 12.42 14.98 30.46
N GLY A 41 12.62 15.10 31.76
CA GLY A 41 12.18 16.24 32.56
C GLY A 41 12.92 17.57 32.27
N SER A 42 14.15 17.48 31.71
CA SER A 42 14.99 18.63 31.38
C SER A 42 14.68 19.28 30.03
N TRP A 43 13.90 18.62 29.15
CA TRP A 43 13.64 19.10 27.80
C TRP A 43 12.71 20.32 27.79
N ARG A 44 13.23 21.44 27.32
CA ARG A 44 12.41 22.61 27.01
C ARG A 44 11.65 22.33 25.71
N ALA A 45 10.37 22.65 25.66
CA ALA A 45 9.53 22.46 24.49
C ALA A 45 8.59 23.64 24.29
N ASP A 46 8.40 24.03 23.05
CA ASP A 46 7.39 25.01 22.64
C ASP A 46 6.00 24.38 22.68
N ARG A 47 5.94 23.08 22.46
CA ARG A 47 4.71 22.27 22.44
C ARG A 47 4.91 20.96 23.21
N ARG A 48 3.87 20.54 23.92
CA ARG A 48 3.79 19.24 24.58
C ARG A 48 2.54 18.51 24.14
N ILE A 49 2.71 17.21 23.81
CA ILE A 49 1.62 16.31 23.45
C ILE A 49 1.57 15.21 24.52
N ASP A 50 0.44 15.11 25.20
CA ASP A 50 0.20 14.04 26.16
C ASP A 50 -0.31 12.79 25.44
N ALA A 51 0.49 11.72 25.49
CA ALA A 51 0.18 10.41 24.94
C ALA A 51 -0.08 9.38 26.04
N THR A 52 -0.42 9.80 27.26
CA THR A 52 -0.71 8.89 28.38
C THR A 52 -1.83 7.91 28.02
N GLY A 53 -1.55 6.61 28.19
CA GLY A 53 -2.48 5.55 27.82
C GLY A 53 -2.55 5.22 26.32
N LYS A 54 -1.76 5.89 25.50
CA LYS A 54 -1.77 5.76 24.03
C LYS A 54 -0.49 5.15 23.50
N TYR A 55 -0.55 4.68 22.25
CA TYR A 55 0.63 4.27 21.51
C TYR A 55 1.22 5.47 20.76
N VAL A 56 2.54 5.52 20.72
CA VAL A 56 3.31 6.44 19.89
C VAL A 56 4.01 5.58 18.84
N ILE A 57 3.52 5.64 17.62
CA ILE A 57 3.96 4.77 16.53
C ILE A 57 4.50 5.59 15.36
N PRO A 58 5.40 5.05 14.52
CA PRO A 58 5.81 5.74 13.30
C PRO A 58 4.62 5.87 12.34
N GLY A 59 4.62 6.93 11.55
CA GLY A 59 3.66 7.09 10.47
C GLY A 59 3.70 5.92 9.49
N GLY A 60 2.54 5.48 9.04
CA GLY A 60 2.38 4.45 8.04
C GLY A 60 3.04 4.82 6.72
N VAL A 61 3.63 3.84 6.05
CA VAL A 61 4.11 3.93 4.67
C VAL A 61 3.23 3.03 3.81
N ASP A 62 2.38 3.63 2.98
CA ASP A 62 1.55 2.88 2.04
C ASP A 62 2.23 2.87 0.66
N ALA A 63 2.79 1.73 0.31
CA ALA A 63 3.58 1.58 -0.90
C ALA A 63 2.76 1.10 -2.12
N HIS A 64 1.43 1.19 -2.06
CA HIS A 64 0.57 0.79 -3.18
C HIS A 64 -0.72 1.60 -3.20
N THR A 65 -0.69 2.72 -3.91
CA THR A 65 -1.86 3.59 -4.12
C THR A 65 -1.96 3.99 -5.59
N HIS A 66 -3.16 4.37 -6.03
CA HIS A 66 -3.48 4.74 -7.40
C HIS A 66 -4.35 6.01 -7.43
N MET A 67 -3.75 7.15 -7.05
CA MET A 67 -4.44 8.44 -7.08
C MET A 67 -4.64 8.90 -8.53
N GLU A 68 -5.85 9.31 -8.87
CA GLU A 68 -6.22 9.81 -10.21
C GLU A 68 -5.86 8.84 -11.36
N MET A 69 -5.80 7.54 -11.07
CA MET A 69 -5.44 6.53 -12.06
C MET A 69 -6.53 6.39 -13.13
N PRO A 70 -6.21 6.54 -14.43
CA PRO A 70 -7.13 6.20 -15.49
C PRO A 70 -7.27 4.68 -15.61
N PHE A 71 -8.46 4.15 -15.39
CA PHE A 71 -8.74 2.73 -15.52
C PHE A 71 -10.22 2.45 -15.78
N GLY A 72 -10.53 1.39 -16.56
CA GLY A 72 -11.90 0.96 -16.80
C GLY A 72 -12.79 1.99 -17.48
N GLY A 73 -12.24 2.92 -18.25
CA GLY A 73 -13.00 3.98 -18.93
C GLY A 73 -13.32 5.19 -18.05
N THR A 74 -12.76 5.27 -16.84
CA THR A 74 -12.92 6.35 -15.87
C THR A 74 -11.61 6.63 -15.15
N TYR A 75 -11.65 7.35 -14.03
CA TYR A 75 -10.49 7.67 -13.19
C TYR A 75 -10.79 7.28 -11.73
N ALA A 76 -9.75 6.85 -11.00
CA ALA A 76 -9.87 6.70 -9.55
C ALA A 76 -10.38 8.01 -8.92
N ALA A 77 -11.33 7.87 -7.99
CA ALA A 77 -12.10 9.00 -7.46
C ALA A 77 -11.28 9.94 -6.57
N ASP A 78 -10.27 9.40 -5.86
CA ASP A 78 -9.37 10.23 -5.06
C ASP A 78 -8.30 10.88 -5.92
N THR A 79 -8.15 12.19 -5.73
CA THR A 79 -7.01 12.97 -6.21
C THR A 79 -5.83 12.85 -5.25
N PHE A 80 -4.64 13.33 -5.63
CA PHE A 80 -3.52 13.43 -4.69
C PHE A 80 -3.87 14.27 -3.46
N GLU A 81 -4.71 15.31 -3.59
CA GLU A 81 -5.18 16.09 -2.45
C GLU A 81 -6.09 15.30 -1.54
N THR A 82 -7.17 14.72 -2.09
CA THR A 82 -8.18 14.03 -1.27
C THR A 82 -7.65 12.74 -0.68
N GLY A 83 -6.96 11.92 -1.48
CA GLY A 83 -6.43 10.63 -1.04
C GLY A 83 -5.29 10.75 -0.05
N THR A 84 -4.38 11.73 -0.19
CA THR A 84 -3.30 11.94 0.79
C THR A 84 -3.83 12.55 2.10
N ARG A 85 -4.90 13.32 2.04
CA ARG A 85 -5.62 13.77 3.23
C ARG A 85 -6.30 12.60 3.95
N ALA A 86 -6.97 11.72 3.23
CA ALA A 86 -7.53 10.48 3.77
C ALA A 86 -6.45 9.57 4.35
N ALA A 87 -5.30 9.44 3.68
CA ALA A 87 -4.13 8.73 4.20
C ALA A 87 -3.68 9.26 5.57
N ALA A 88 -3.61 10.59 5.72
CA ALA A 88 -3.27 11.22 7.00
C ALA A 88 -4.29 10.88 8.09
N TRP A 89 -5.58 10.89 7.80
CA TRP A 89 -6.63 10.48 8.75
C TRP A 89 -6.43 9.04 9.24
N GLY A 90 -5.98 8.15 8.37
CA GLY A 90 -5.64 6.77 8.68
C GLY A 90 -4.25 6.57 9.31
N GLY A 91 -3.49 7.63 9.64
CA GLY A 91 -2.16 7.51 10.22
C GLY A 91 -1.05 7.17 9.24
N THR A 92 -1.31 7.25 7.93
CA THR A 92 -0.31 7.10 6.88
C THR A 92 0.30 8.46 6.56
N THR A 93 1.62 8.59 6.68
CA THR A 93 2.36 9.83 6.47
C THR A 93 3.20 9.84 5.18
N THR A 94 3.26 8.69 4.52
CA THR A 94 3.98 8.55 3.25
C THR A 94 3.23 7.57 2.35
N ILE A 95 3.02 7.96 1.09
CA ILE A 95 2.51 7.07 0.04
C ILE A 95 3.58 6.87 -1.03
N VAL A 96 3.55 5.73 -1.72
CA VAL A 96 4.27 5.54 -2.98
C VAL A 96 3.26 5.13 -4.05
N ASP A 97 2.96 6.07 -4.92
CA ASP A 97 1.96 5.94 -5.97
C ASP A 97 2.55 5.44 -7.29
N PHE A 98 1.72 5.05 -8.24
CA PHE A 98 2.17 4.47 -9.51
C PHE A 98 2.01 5.47 -10.67
N ALA A 99 3.12 6.06 -11.10
CA ALA A 99 3.18 6.78 -12.37
C ALA A 99 3.07 5.79 -13.54
N ILE A 100 2.34 6.18 -14.59
CA ILE A 100 2.00 5.29 -15.72
C ILE A 100 2.67 5.76 -16.99
N GLN A 101 3.41 4.86 -17.64
CA GLN A 101 3.83 5.03 -19.02
C GLN A 101 2.63 4.85 -19.96
N SER A 102 2.39 5.77 -20.87
CA SER A 102 1.50 5.52 -22.01
C SER A 102 2.24 4.74 -23.09
N VAL A 103 1.57 3.79 -23.74
CA VAL A 103 2.15 3.01 -24.85
C VAL A 103 2.69 3.96 -25.94
N GLY A 104 3.93 3.71 -26.39
CA GLY A 104 4.62 4.54 -27.38
C GLY A 104 5.20 5.86 -26.84
N ARG A 105 5.10 6.12 -25.53
CA ARG A 105 5.68 7.30 -24.87
C ARG A 105 6.84 6.90 -23.97
N SER A 106 7.64 7.89 -23.56
CA SER A 106 8.75 7.70 -22.64
C SER A 106 8.28 7.47 -21.20
N LEU A 107 9.11 6.84 -20.37
CA LEU A 107 8.86 6.74 -18.91
C LEU A 107 8.87 8.13 -18.29
N ARG A 108 9.72 9.02 -18.78
CA ARG A 108 9.84 10.40 -18.30
C ARG A 108 8.54 11.17 -18.44
N GLU A 109 7.90 11.11 -19.62
CA GLU A 109 6.60 11.77 -19.85
C GLU A 109 5.52 11.29 -18.85
N GLY A 110 5.48 9.97 -18.58
CA GLY A 110 4.57 9.40 -17.58
C GLY A 110 4.85 9.91 -16.18
N LEU A 111 6.13 9.92 -15.78
CA LEU A 111 6.55 10.41 -14.47
C LEU A 111 6.26 11.91 -14.29
N ASP A 112 6.55 12.73 -15.29
CA ASP A 112 6.26 14.18 -15.27
C ASP A 112 4.77 14.49 -15.12
N ALA A 113 3.91 13.68 -15.76
CA ALA A 113 2.46 13.80 -15.60
C ALA A 113 2.02 13.53 -14.15
N TRP A 114 2.63 12.55 -13.45
CA TRP A 114 2.35 12.26 -12.04
C TRP A 114 2.91 13.33 -11.12
N TYR A 115 4.11 13.84 -11.38
CA TYR A 115 4.63 15.00 -10.65
C TYR A 115 3.68 16.20 -10.74
N ALA A 116 3.18 16.51 -11.93
CA ALA A 116 2.27 17.65 -12.13
C ALA A 116 0.96 17.51 -11.34
N LYS A 117 0.50 16.26 -11.07
CA LYS A 117 -0.68 16.01 -10.25
C LYS A 117 -0.40 16.12 -8.75
N ALA A 118 0.77 15.66 -8.29
CA ALA A 118 1.09 15.53 -6.88
C ALA A 118 1.73 16.77 -6.29
N ASP A 119 2.57 17.48 -7.05
CA ASP A 119 3.33 18.62 -6.55
C ASP A 119 2.41 19.77 -6.12
N GLY A 120 2.60 20.21 -4.87
CA GLY A 120 1.76 21.24 -4.27
C GLY A 120 0.35 20.79 -3.85
N ASN A 121 -0.02 19.50 -4.07
CA ASN A 121 -1.35 18.98 -3.75
C ASN A 121 -1.36 17.99 -2.56
N CYS A 122 -0.28 17.28 -2.30
CA CYS A 122 -0.26 16.25 -1.27
C CYS A 122 -0.28 16.80 0.16
N ALA A 123 -1.06 16.19 1.05
CA ALA A 123 -1.08 16.48 2.48
C ALA A 123 0.00 15.71 3.26
N VAL A 124 0.52 14.60 2.73
CA VAL A 124 1.62 13.78 3.28
C VAL A 124 2.71 13.58 2.23
N ASP A 125 3.87 13.11 2.64
CA ASP A 125 4.99 12.87 1.73
C ASP A 125 4.68 11.76 0.73
N TYR A 126 5.29 11.85 -0.46
CA TYR A 126 5.00 10.92 -1.54
C TYR A 126 6.23 10.55 -2.36
N GLY A 127 6.18 9.38 -2.98
CA GLY A 127 7.13 8.90 -3.97
C GLY A 127 6.39 8.22 -5.12
N PHE A 128 7.13 7.76 -6.13
CA PHE A 128 6.54 7.08 -7.28
C PHE A 128 7.23 5.76 -7.60
N HIS A 129 6.43 4.74 -7.91
CA HIS A 129 6.79 3.62 -8.76
C HIS A 129 6.54 4.00 -10.22
N MET A 130 7.11 3.23 -11.15
CA MET A 130 6.84 3.43 -12.59
C MET A 130 6.22 2.18 -13.20
N ILE A 131 5.01 2.30 -13.76
CA ILE A 131 4.38 1.24 -14.56
C ILE A 131 5.01 1.26 -15.96
N LEU A 132 5.54 0.10 -16.39
CA LEU A 132 6.03 -0.15 -17.72
C LEU A 132 4.91 -0.75 -18.57
N ALA A 133 4.25 0.05 -19.38
CA ALA A 133 3.21 -0.41 -20.32
C ALA A 133 3.77 -0.74 -21.71
N ASP A 134 5.01 -0.33 -21.99
CA ASP A 134 5.70 -0.57 -23.26
C ASP A 134 7.18 -0.82 -23.01
N VAL A 135 7.56 -2.10 -22.88
CA VAL A 135 8.94 -2.52 -22.66
C VAL A 135 9.67 -2.62 -24.00
N ASN A 136 10.52 -1.65 -24.27
CA ASN A 136 11.32 -1.54 -25.48
C ASN A 136 12.75 -1.04 -25.16
N PRO A 137 13.71 -1.03 -26.11
CA PRO A 137 15.08 -0.62 -25.84
C PRO A 137 15.23 0.81 -25.28
N SER A 138 14.29 1.71 -25.56
CA SER A 138 14.32 3.08 -25.03
C SER A 138 13.86 3.10 -23.57
N SER A 139 12.71 2.48 -23.25
CA SER A 139 12.20 2.43 -21.89
C SER A 139 13.17 1.70 -20.94
N LEU A 140 13.83 0.64 -21.39
CA LEU A 140 14.86 -0.05 -20.59
C LEU A 140 16.03 0.89 -20.23
N LYS A 141 16.53 1.72 -21.17
CA LYS A 141 17.58 2.71 -20.87
C LYS A 141 17.10 3.82 -19.94
N GLU A 142 15.81 4.19 -20.03
CA GLU A 142 15.25 5.18 -19.13
C GLU A 142 15.14 4.67 -17.69
N MET A 143 14.97 3.35 -17.47
CA MET A 143 15.00 2.77 -16.11
C MET A 143 16.28 3.16 -15.36
N ASP A 144 17.45 3.17 -16.01
CA ASP A 144 18.73 3.53 -15.38
C ASP A 144 18.70 4.99 -14.88
N ARG A 145 18.15 5.89 -15.68
CA ARG A 145 18.03 7.31 -15.34
C ARG A 145 17.05 7.50 -14.18
N LEU A 146 15.91 6.82 -14.22
CA LEU A 146 14.91 6.91 -13.18
C LEU A 146 15.43 6.37 -11.84
N VAL A 147 16.18 5.27 -11.84
CA VAL A 147 16.86 4.76 -10.63
C VAL A 147 17.82 5.80 -10.06
N ALA A 148 18.62 6.45 -10.89
CA ALA A 148 19.54 7.50 -10.45
C ALA A 148 18.82 8.74 -9.89
N GLU A 149 17.59 9.01 -10.32
CA GLU A 149 16.75 10.10 -9.84
C GLU A 149 15.90 9.72 -8.61
N GLY A 150 15.97 8.47 -8.15
CA GLY A 150 15.25 7.99 -6.98
C GLY A 150 13.89 7.35 -7.26
N VAL A 151 13.57 6.99 -8.49
CA VAL A 151 12.46 6.11 -8.85
C VAL A 151 13.03 4.70 -9.07
N THR A 152 13.05 3.90 -8.02
CA THR A 152 13.83 2.66 -7.93
C THR A 152 13.01 1.38 -8.05
N SER A 153 11.76 1.47 -8.47
CA SER A 153 10.86 0.34 -8.59
C SER A 153 9.94 0.47 -9.80
N PHE A 154 9.74 -0.66 -10.50
CA PHE A 154 9.06 -0.72 -11.79
C PHE A 154 8.00 -1.81 -11.78
N LYS A 155 6.75 -1.47 -12.14
CA LYS A 155 5.64 -2.43 -12.15
C LYS A 155 5.37 -2.96 -13.55
N LEU A 156 5.19 -4.28 -13.64
CA LEU A 156 4.78 -5.03 -14.82
C LEU A 156 3.54 -5.85 -14.50
N PHE A 157 2.81 -6.20 -15.55
CA PHE A 157 1.55 -6.94 -15.43
C PHE A 157 1.57 -8.18 -16.33
N MET A 158 1.21 -9.34 -15.76
CA MET A 158 0.89 -10.54 -16.53
C MET A 158 -0.60 -10.61 -16.89
N ALA A 159 -1.36 -9.55 -16.57
CA ALA A 159 -2.77 -9.39 -16.85
C ALA A 159 -3.05 -8.14 -17.70
N TYR A 160 -4.31 -7.94 -18.08
CA TYR A 160 -4.80 -6.82 -18.88
C TYR A 160 -4.22 -6.73 -20.30
N PRO A 161 -4.41 -7.79 -21.14
CA PRO A 161 -4.01 -7.73 -22.54
C PRO A 161 -4.56 -6.49 -23.26
N GLY A 162 -3.71 -5.84 -24.06
CA GLY A 162 -4.06 -4.61 -24.75
C GLY A 162 -3.99 -3.33 -23.92
N VAL A 163 -3.75 -3.41 -22.60
CA VAL A 163 -3.62 -2.24 -21.71
C VAL A 163 -2.25 -2.21 -21.04
N PHE A 164 -1.95 -3.16 -20.14
CA PHE A 164 -0.71 -3.21 -19.36
C PHE A 164 0.09 -4.51 -19.54
N TYR A 165 -0.48 -5.51 -20.20
CA TYR A 165 0.14 -6.84 -20.33
C TYR A 165 1.53 -6.77 -20.93
N SER A 166 2.49 -7.43 -20.27
CA SER A 166 3.83 -7.70 -20.76
C SER A 166 4.04 -9.19 -20.96
N ASP A 167 4.61 -9.59 -22.09
CA ASP A 167 5.00 -10.98 -22.33
C ASP A 167 6.26 -11.38 -21.54
N ASP A 168 6.55 -12.67 -21.47
CA ASP A 168 7.69 -13.21 -20.73
C ASP A 168 9.02 -12.64 -21.20
N GLY A 169 9.15 -12.33 -22.52
CA GLY A 169 10.37 -11.73 -23.08
C GLY A 169 10.54 -10.27 -22.64
N GLN A 170 9.46 -9.51 -22.57
CA GLN A 170 9.45 -8.14 -22.06
C GLN A 170 9.78 -8.12 -20.56
N ILE A 171 9.13 -9.00 -19.78
CA ILE A 171 9.36 -9.15 -18.35
C ILE A 171 10.82 -9.52 -18.06
N LEU A 172 11.36 -10.51 -18.77
CA LEU A 172 12.75 -10.94 -18.59
C LEU A 172 13.75 -9.80 -18.85
N ARG A 173 13.54 -9.03 -19.94
CA ARG A 173 14.44 -7.88 -20.25
C ARG A 173 14.36 -6.80 -19.18
N ALA A 174 13.17 -6.47 -18.69
CA ALA A 174 13.00 -5.50 -17.61
C ALA A 174 13.65 -5.98 -16.30
N MET A 175 13.52 -7.27 -15.96
CA MET A 175 14.18 -7.88 -14.81
C MET A 175 15.72 -7.85 -14.94
N GLN A 176 16.26 -8.16 -16.12
CA GLN A 176 17.71 -8.07 -16.38
C GLN A 176 18.23 -6.64 -16.24
N GLN A 177 17.48 -5.66 -16.76
CA GLN A 177 17.83 -4.24 -16.60
C GLN A 177 17.81 -3.83 -15.13
N ALA A 178 16.77 -4.22 -14.39
CA ALA A 178 16.63 -3.94 -12.95
C ALA A 178 17.74 -4.60 -12.13
N SER A 179 18.14 -5.83 -12.46
CA SER A 179 19.27 -6.51 -11.83
C SER A 179 20.59 -5.74 -11.99
N GLY A 180 20.78 -5.07 -13.14
CA GLY A 180 21.98 -4.28 -13.42
C GLY A 180 22.02 -2.90 -12.74
N ASN A 181 20.86 -2.27 -12.50
CA ASN A 181 20.78 -0.91 -11.96
C ASN A 181 20.28 -0.84 -10.51
N GLY A 182 19.98 -1.98 -9.88
CA GLY A 182 19.46 -2.06 -8.50
C GLY A 182 17.97 -1.75 -8.36
N GLY A 183 17.24 -1.65 -9.44
CA GLY A 183 15.79 -1.47 -9.43
C GLY A 183 15.05 -2.71 -8.90
N LEU A 184 13.86 -2.52 -8.35
CA LEU A 184 13.00 -3.59 -7.89
C LEU A 184 11.84 -3.78 -8.89
N ILE A 185 11.69 -4.99 -9.43
CA ILE A 185 10.53 -5.34 -10.25
C ILE A 185 9.35 -5.71 -9.36
N MET A 186 8.23 -5.03 -9.57
CA MET A 186 6.94 -5.30 -8.93
C MET A 186 6.04 -6.00 -9.96
N MET A 187 5.40 -7.11 -9.57
CA MET A 187 4.64 -7.92 -10.51
C MET A 187 3.18 -8.09 -10.10
N HIS A 188 2.26 -7.63 -10.97
CA HIS A 188 0.88 -8.10 -10.94
C HIS A 188 0.83 -9.48 -11.58
N ALA A 189 0.72 -10.52 -10.76
CA ALA A 189 0.86 -11.91 -11.15
C ALA A 189 -0.51 -12.60 -11.28
N GLU A 190 -1.20 -12.37 -12.38
CA GLU A 190 -2.38 -13.13 -12.82
C GLU A 190 -2.21 -13.53 -14.29
N ASN A 191 -2.63 -14.74 -14.67
CA ASN A 191 -2.61 -15.18 -16.07
C ASN A 191 -3.76 -14.54 -16.86
N GLY A 192 -3.54 -13.29 -17.34
CA GLY A 192 -4.55 -12.48 -18.02
C GLY A 192 -5.10 -13.11 -19.29
N ILE A 193 -4.26 -13.81 -20.06
CA ILE A 193 -4.70 -14.50 -21.30
C ILE A 193 -5.74 -15.59 -21.00
N ALA A 194 -5.51 -16.41 -19.98
CA ALA A 194 -6.46 -17.42 -19.56
C ALA A 194 -7.71 -16.81 -18.92
N ILE A 195 -7.56 -15.73 -18.16
CA ILE A 195 -8.68 -15.00 -17.55
C ILE A 195 -9.60 -14.45 -18.65
N ASP A 196 -9.09 -13.85 -19.70
CA ASP A 196 -9.91 -13.30 -20.80
C ASP A 196 -10.78 -14.38 -21.45
N VAL A 197 -10.23 -15.59 -21.69
CA VAL A 197 -11.00 -16.73 -22.17
C VAL A 197 -12.14 -17.10 -21.22
N LEU A 198 -11.88 -17.13 -19.91
CA LEU A 198 -12.90 -17.45 -18.91
C LEU A 198 -13.96 -16.35 -18.79
N VAL A 199 -13.59 -15.08 -18.96
CA VAL A 199 -14.52 -13.95 -19.04
C VAL A 199 -15.46 -14.09 -20.24
N GLU A 200 -14.92 -14.34 -21.42
CA GLU A 200 -15.72 -14.57 -22.64
C GLU A 200 -16.72 -15.73 -22.46
N GLN A 201 -16.26 -16.85 -21.91
CA GLN A 201 -17.10 -18.02 -21.64
C GLN A 201 -18.20 -17.73 -20.62
N ALA A 202 -17.90 -16.95 -19.56
CA ALA A 202 -18.88 -16.59 -18.54
C ALA A 202 -19.97 -15.68 -19.14
N LEU A 203 -19.57 -14.65 -19.88
CA LEU A 203 -20.52 -13.74 -20.54
C LEU A 203 -21.38 -14.45 -21.58
N ALA A 204 -20.79 -15.34 -22.40
CA ALA A 204 -21.54 -16.16 -23.37
C ALA A 204 -22.56 -17.08 -22.69
N ALA A 205 -22.32 -17.50 -21.45
CA ALA A 205 -23.24 -18.28 -20.63
C ALA A 205 -24.28 -17.42 -19.86
N GLY A 206 -24.33 -16.11 -20.11
CA GLY A 206 -25.25 -15.17 -19.43
C GLY A 206 -24.88 -14.89 -17.98
N ARG A 207 -23.63 -15.13 -17.58
CA ARG A 207 -23.12 -14.89 -16.23
C ARG A 207 -22.57 -13.48 -16.18
N THR A 208 -23.36 -12.51 -15.67
CA THR A 208 -23.06 -11.08 -15.77
C THR A 208 -22.90 -10.36 -14.43
N ASP A 209 -23.22 -11.05 -13.32
CA ASP A 209 -23.17 -10.45 -11.97
C ASP A 209 -21.73 -10.25 -11.45
N PRO A 210 -21.48 -9.32 -10.50
CA PRO A 210 -20.16 -9.05 -9.94
C PRO A 210 -19.43 -10.27 -9.38
N ARG A 211 -20.14 -11.27 -8.82
CA ARG A 211 -19.55 -12.50 -8.29
C ARG A 211 -18.69 -13.26 -9.31
N TYR A 212 -19.07 -13.20 -10.59
CA TYR A 212 -18.34 -13.90 -11.64
C TYR A 212 -16.96 -13.30 -11.90
N HIS A 213 -16.69 -12.08 -11.46
CA HIS A 213 -15.34 -11.53 -11.46
C HIS A 213 -14.37 -12.40 -10.64
N GLY A 214 -14.78 -12.86 -9.46
CA GLY A 214 -14.01 -13.80 -8.65
C GLY A 214 -13.94 -15.20 -9.27
N ASP A 215 -15.05 -15.67 -9.85
CA ASP A 215 -15.16 -17.01 -10.44
C ASP A 215 -14.23 -17.21 -11.64
N VAL A 216 -14.03 -16.21 -12.49
CA VAL A 216 -13.18 -16.31 -13.68
C VAL A 216 -11.69 -16.11 -13.36
N ARG A 217 -11.35 -15.48 -12.23
CA ARG A 217 -9.98 -15.26 -11.78
C ARG A 217 -9.55 -16.33 -10.80
N LYS A 218 -9.41 -17.57 -11.29
CA LYS A 218 -9.10 -18.74 -10.46
C LYS A 218 -7.81 -18.56 -9.66
N VAL A 219 -7.77 -19.14 -8.46
CA VAL A 219 -6.57 -19.19 -7.58
C VAL A 219 -5.37 -19.74 -8.34
N ALA A 220 -5.55 -20.82 -9.09
CA ALA A 220 -4.48 -21.43 -9.89
C ALA A 220 -3.86 -20.48 -10.94
N LEU A 221 -4.60 -19.47 -11.41
CA LEU A 221 -4.08 -18.49 -12.39
C LEU A 221 -3.21 -17.41 -11.72
N GLU A 222 -3.44 -17.11 -10.45
CA GLU A 222 -2.55 -16.29 -9.63
C GLU A 222 -1.29 -17.07 -9.23
N ALA A 223 -1.45 -18.31 -8.79
CA ALA A 223 -0.34 -19.18 -8.41
C ALA A 223 0.60 -19.47 -9.59
N GLU A 224 0.06 -19.82 -10.77
CA GLU A 224 0.84 -20.05 -12.00
C GLU A 224 1.63 -18.81 -12.38
N ALA A 225 0.98 -17.64 -12.41
CA ALA A 225 1.64 -16.40 -12.77
C ALA A 225 2.72 -16.00 -11.75
N THR A 226 2.47 -16.22 -10.45
CA THR A 226 3.46 -16.02 -9.39
C THR A 226 4.65 -16.96 -9.57
N HIS A 227 4.42 -18.24 -9.82
CA HIS A 227 5.47 -19.21 -10.13
C HIS A 227 6.31 -18.75 -11.32
N ARG A 228 5.66 -18.39 -12.44
CA ARG A 228 6.33 -17.94 -13.66
C ARG A 228 7.16 -16.69 -13.42
N ALA A 229 6.63 -15.69 -12.70
CA ALA A 229 7.38 -14.48 -12.32
C ALA A 229 8.64 -14.82 -11.50
N VAL A 230 8.52 -15.74 -10.53
CA VAL A 230 9.65 -16.23 -9.72
C VAL A 230 10.71 -16.90 -10.59
N GLN A 231 10.32 -17.75 -11.57
CA GLN A 231 11.32 -18.40 -12.45
C GLN A 231 11.99 -17.40 -13.38
N LEU A 232 11.26 -16.41 -13.92
CA LEU A 232 11.87 -15.33 -14.74
C LEU A 232 12.83 -14.49 -13.92
N ALA A 233 12.47 -14.11 -12.69
CA ALA A 233 13.35 -13.38 -11.77
C ALA A 233 14.63 -14.18 -11.44
N ARG A 234 14.50 -15.49 -11.20
CA ARG A 234 15.65 -16.38 -10.99
C ARG A 234 16.60 -16.42 -12.18
N VAL A 235 16.08 -16.52 -13.42
CA VAL A 235 16.88 -16.50 -14.65
C VAL A 235 17.56 -15.14 -14.84
N ALA A 236 16.87 -14.04 -14.53
CA ALA A 236 17.40 -12.70 -14.63
C ALA A 236 18.40 -12.33 -13.51
N GLY A 237 18.42 -13.08 -12.40
CA GLY A 237 19.16 -12.69 -11.18
C GLY A 237 18.59 -11.40 -10.54
N SER A 238 17.31 -11.14 -10.70
CA SER A 238 16.64 -9.90 -10.26
C SER A 238 15.85 -10.12 -8.98
N PRO A 239 15.83 -9.15 -8.03
CA PRO A 239 14.84 -9.16 -6.97
C PRO A 239 13.42 -8.99 -7.56
N LEU A 240 12.46 -9.64 -6.93
CA LEU A 240 11.05 -9.60 -7.32
C LEU A 240 10.16 -9.26 -6.13
N TYR A 241 9.19 -8.39 -6.35
CA TYR A 241 8.14 -8.06 -5.41
C TYR A 241 6.78 -8.38 -6.02
N VAL A 242 6.09 -9.38 -5.48
CA VAL A 242 4.73 -9.76 -5.91
C VAL A 242 3.73 -8.89 -5.15
N VAL A 243 2.97 -8.09 -5.89
CA VAL A 243 2.01 -7.15 -5.29
C VAL A 243 0.68 -7.84 -4.96
N HIS A 244 -0.08 -7.31 -4.00
CA HIS A 244 -1.47 -7.65 -3.66
C HIS A 244 -1.81 -9.16 -3.72
N VAL A 245 -0.97 -10.00 -3.11
CA VAL A 245 -1.16 -11.45 -3.02
C VAL A 245 -2.45 -11.77 -2.27
N SER A 246 -3.34 -12.55 -2.89
CA SER A 246 -4.68 -12.84 -2.38
C SER A 246 -4.92 -14.33 -2.04
N ALA A 247 -4.13 -15.24 -2.60
CA ALA A 247 -4.34 -16.68 -2.52
C ALA A 247 -3.22 -17.42 -1.79
N ASP A 248 -3.57 -18.49 -1.07
CA ASP A 248 -2.64 -19.34 -0.33
C ASP A 248 -1.60 -20.03 -1.24
N GLU A 249 -2.01 -20.47 -2.44
CA GLU A 249 -1.10 -21.08 -3.42
C GLU A 249 -0.03 -20.06 -3.88
N ALA A 250 -0.39 -18.80 -4.07
CA ALA A 250 0.58 -17.75 -4.41
C ALA A 250 1.55 -17.45 -3.24
N VAL A 251 1.05 -17.45 -1.98
CA VAL A 251 1.92 -17.37 -0.80
C VAL A 251 2.91 -18.54 -0.77
N ALA A 252 2.46 -19.76 -1.10
CA ALA A 252 3.31 -20.94 -1.14
C ALA A 252 4.46 -20.82 -2.16
N GLU A 253 4.19 -20.24 -3.34
CA GLU A 253 5.22 -20.00 -4.36
C GLU A 253 6.29 -18.99 -3.87
N ILE A 254 5.85 -17.91 -3.23
CA ILE A 254 6.76 -16.92 -2.62
C ILE A 254 7.60 -17.55 -1.51
N ALA A 255 6.96 -18.29 -0.60
CA ALA A 255 7.63 -18.97 0.50
C ALA A 255 8.68 -19.98 -0.02
N ALA A 256 8.33 -20.79 -1.01
CA ALA A 256 9.24 -21.76 -1.62
C ALA A 256 10.45 -21.08 -2.29
N ALA A 257 10.26 -19.92 -2.93
CA ALA A 257 11.35 -19.13 -3.50
C ALA A 257 12.29 -18.58 -2.42
N ARG A 258 11.73 -18.01 -1.36
CA ARG A 258 12.49 -17.46 -0.22
C ARG A 258 13.26 -18.52 0.54
N HIS A 259 12.69 -19.71 0.76
CA HIS A 259 13.39 -20.86 1.37
C HIS A 259 14.59 -21.32 0.53
N LYS A 260 14.59 -21.07 -0.78
CA LYS A 260 15.74 -21.31 -1.68
C LYS A 260 16.74 -20.15 -1.69
N GLY A 261 16.55 -19.12 -0.86
CA GLY A 261 17.40 -17.95 -0.80
C GLY A 261 17.23 -16.96 -1.95
N LEU A 262 16.15 -17.05 -2.73
CA LEU A 262 15.86 -16.08 -3.80
C LEU A 262 15.34 -14.77 -3.19
N PRO A 263 15.72 -13.60 -3.72
CA PRO A 263 15.25 -12.30 -3.26
C PRO A 263 13.83 -12.02 -3.79
N VAL A 264 12.87 -12.83 -3.34
CA VAL A 264 11.45 -12.71 -3.66
C VAL A 264 10.71 -12.21 -2.45
N PHE A 265 9.89 -11.19 -2.63
CA PHE A 265 9.11 -10.52 -1.61
C PHE A 265 7.65 -10.45 -2.04
N GLY A 266 6.75 -10.21 -1.08
CA GLY A 266 5.33 -10.09 -1.37
C GLY A 266 4.61 -9.13 -0.42
N GLU A 267 3.54 -8.56 -0.92
CA GLU A 267 2.57 -7.82 -0.13
C GLU A 267 1.20 -8.46 -0.24
N THR A 268 0.39 -8.24 0.78
CA THR A 268 -1.06 -8.43 0.70
C THR A 268 -1.76 -7.13 1.07
N CYS A 269 -3.10 -7.11 1.01
CA CYS A 269 -3.89 -5.93 1.29
C CYS A 269 -5.01 -6.25 2.31
N PRO A 270 -5.52 -5.24 3.05
CA PRO A 270 -6.58 -5.46 4.03
C PRO A 270 -7.82 -6.15 3.47
N GLN A 271 -8.18 -5.88 2.21
CA GLN A 271 -9.35 -6.51 1.59
C GLN A 271 -9.25 -8.03 1.55
N TYR A 272 -8.07 -8.62 1.34
CA TYR A 272 -7.88 -10.07 1.33
C TYR A 272 -7.85 -10.69 2.73
N LEU A 273 -7.53 -9.88 3.74
CA LEU A 273 -7.44 -10.30 5.14
C LEU A 273 -8.80 -10.25 5.86
N PHE A 274 -9.72 -9.39 5.42
CA PHE A 274 -10.97 -9.10 6.14
C PHE A 274 -12.25 -9.31 5.33
N LEU A 275 -12.17 -9.42 4.00
CA LEU A 275 -13.29 -9.62 3.10
C LEU A 275 -13.14 -10.94 2.34
N SER A 276 -14.22 -11.41 1.71
CA SER A 276 -14.21 -12.68 0.99
C SER A 276 -15.08 -12.63 -0.27
N THR A 277 -15.13 -13.72 -1.02
CA THR A 277 -16.03 -13.88 -2.16
C THR A 277 -17.50 -13.70 -1.82
N ASP A 278 -17.89 -13.84 -0.54
CA ASP A 278 -19.26 -13.56 -0.08
C ASP A 278 -19.67 -12.12 -0.38
N ASN A 279 -18.72 -11.17 -0.25
CA ASN A 279 -18.96 -9.76 -0.56
C ASN A 279 -19.20 -9.51 -2.06
N LEU A 280 -18.53 -10.26 -2.95
CA LEU A 280 -18.80 -10.18 -4.39
C LEU A 280 -20.21 -10.70 -4.76
N ALA A 281 -20.81 -11.51 -3.91
CA ALA A 281 -22.14 -12.10 -4.11
C ALA A 281 -23.27 -11.30 -3.43
N GLU A 282 -23.01 -10.14 -2.87
CA GLU A 282 -24.04 -9.28 -2.28
C GLU A 282 -25.10 -8.93 -3.33
N PRO A 283 -26.40 -8.94 -2.93
CA PRO A 283 -27.54 -8.74 -3.86
C PRO A 283 -27.56 -7.34 -4.46
N ASP A 284 -28.46 -7.12 -5.41
CA ASP A 284 -28.80 -5.81 -5.99
C ASP A 284 -27.60 -5.05 -6.58
N PHE A 285 -26.61 -5.83 -7.10
CA PHE A 285 -25.36 -5.30 -7.65
C PHE A 285 -24.37 -4.72 -6.61
N GLU A 286 -24.68 -4.80 -5.30
CA GLU A 286 -23.80 -4.31 -4.23
C GLU A 286 -22.43 -4.97 -4.25
N GLY A 287 -22.34 -6.23 -4.73
CA GLY A 287 -21.05 -6.92 -4.94
C GLY A 287 -20.05 -6.18 -5.84
N ALA A 288 -20.52 -5.23 -6.67
CA ALA A 288 -19.65 -4.42 -7.51
C ALA A 288 -18.69 -3.53 -6.70
N LYS A 289 -19.05 -3.13 -5.48
CA LYS A 289 -18.21 -2.37 -4.54
C LYS A 289 -16.89 -3.08 -4.24
N TYR A 290 -16.89 -4.42 -4.32
CA TYR A 290 -15.78 -5.29 -3.93
C TYR A 290 -15.00 -5.85 -5.12
N VAL A 291 -15.30 -5.41 -6.34
CA VAL A 291 -14.56 -5.82 -7.54
C VAL A 291 -13.20 -5.13 -7.58
N CYS A 292 -12.14 -5.95 -7.45
CA CYS A 292 -10.74 -5.56 -7.51
C CYS A 292 -9.91 -6.69 -8.15
N SER A 293 -8.69 -6.42 -8.55
CA SER A 293 -7.74 -7.41 -9.10
C SER A 293 -6.38 -7.32 -8.40
N THR A 294 -5.96 -8.40 -7.75
CA THR A 294 -6.56 -9.76 -7.74
C THR A 294 -7.93 -9.72 -7.03
N PRO A 295 -8.83 -10.70 -7.29
CA PRO A 295 -10.16 -10.68 -6.69
C PRO A 295 -10.13 -11.11 -5.22
N LEU A 296 -11.19 -10.79 -4.47
CA LEU A 296 -11.43 -11.40 -3.17
C LEU A 296 -11.51 -12.92 -3.30
N ARG A 297 -10.97 -13.63 -2.32
CA ARG A 297 -10.92 -15.09 -2.26
C ARG A 297 -11.90 -15.65 -1.22
N PRO A 298 -12.25 -16.96 -1.27
CA PRO A 298 -12.91 -17.62 -0.17
C PRO A 298 -12.16 -17.46 1.14
N ARG A 299 -12.87 -17.48 2.27
CA ARG A 299 -12.32 -17.19 3.62
C ARG A 299 -11.17 -18.11 4.03
N GLU A 300 -11.11 -19.33 3.49
CA GLU A 300 -10.04 -20.30 3.79
C GLU A 300 -8.63 -19.78 3.42
N HIS A 301 -8.52 -18.85 2.48
CA HIS A 301 -7.23 -18.25 2.09
C HIS A 301 -6.68 -17.25 3.13
N GLN A 302 -7.54 -16.68 3.98
CA GLN A 302 -7.14 -15.63 4.94
C GLN A 302 -6.09 -16.13 5.94
N GLU A 303 -6.25 -17.33 6.48
CA GLU A 303 -5.27 -17.86 7.45
C GLU A 303 -3.88 -18.09 6.82
N ALA A 304 -3.82 -18.45 5.53
CA ALA A 304 -2.54 -18.56 4.84
C ALA A 304 -1.85 -17.19 4.68
N LEU A 305 -2.62 -16.13 4.40
CA LEU A 305 -2.10 -14.76 4.35
C LEU A 305 -1.59 -14.30 5.73
N TRP A 306 -2.37 -14.53 6.80
CA TRP A 306 -1.96 -14.22 8.16
C TRP A 306 -0.71 -14.99 8.58
N ARG A 307 -0.62 -16.28 8.25
CA ARG A 307 0.58 -17.10 8.47
C ARG A 307 1.76 -16.54 7.69
N GLY A 308 1.56 -16.19 6.43
CA GLY A 308 2.58 -15.57 5.58
C GLY A 308 3.13 -14.27 6.20
N LEU A 309 2.25 -13.44 6.76
CA LEU A 309 2.64 -12.23 7.50
C LEU A 309 3.39 -12.58 8.79
N ARG A 310 2.91 -13.53 9.60
CA ARG A 310 3.60 -13.94 10.85
C ARG A 310 4.99 -14.51 10.61
N ASN A 311 5.15 -15.31 9.56
CA ASN A 311 6.39 -16.01 9.23
C ASN A 311 7.35 -15.19 8.35
N ASN A 312 7.00 -13.95 8.02
CA ASN A 312 7.76 -13.11 7.09
C ASN A 312 7.90 -13.69 5.68
N GLU A 313 6.93 -14.50 5.25
CA GLU A 313 6.77 -14.94 3.86
C GLU A 313 6.20 -13.78 3.02
N LEU A 314 5.31 -12.98 3.62
CA LEU A 314 4.85 -11.67 3.14
C LEU A 314 5.42 -10.58 4.05
N GLN A 315 5.94 -9.49 3.46
CA GLN A 315 6.66 -8.45 4.19
C GLN A 315 5.85 -7.19 4.43
N VAL A 316 4.85 -6.93 3.59
CA VAL A 316 4.14 -5.64 3.56
C VAL A 316 2.64 -5.85 3.51
N VAL A 317 1.90 -4.96 4.15
CA VAL A 317 0.47 -4.77 3.92
C VAL A 317 0.27 -3.35 3.42
N SER A 318 0.00 -3.22 2.11
CA SER A 318 -0.38 -1.98 1.42
C SER A 318 -1.89 -1.96 1.17
N THR A 319 -2.44 -0.90 0.60
CA THR A 319 -3.89 -0.83 0.37
C THR A 319 -4.34 -1.23 -1.02
N ASP A 320 -3.51 -1.03 -2.02
CA ASP A 320 -3.95 -1.02 -3.42
C ASP A 320 -5.16 -0.06 -3.61
N HIS A 321 -5.09 1.10 -2.93
CA HIS A 321 -6.14 2.09 -2.94
C HIS A 321 -6.35 2.64 -4.35
N CYS A 322 -7.44 2.21 -4.96
CA CYS A 322 -7.89 2.62 -6.29
C CYS A 322 -9.41 2.75 -6.29
N PRO A 323 -9.96 3.80 -5.65
CA PRO A 323 -11.39 3.91 -5.40
C PRO A 323 -12.14 4.36 -6.65
N PHE A 324 -13.30 3.74 -6.86
CA PHE A 324 -14.29 4.18 -7.86
C PHE A 324 -15.63 4.29 -7.16
N CYS A 325 -16.34 5.42 -7.28
CA CYS A 325 -17.66 5.57 -6.70
C CYS A 325 -18.60 4.46 -7.17
N PHE A 326 -19.48 4.01 -6.28
CA PHE A 326 -20.49 3.04 -6.67
C PHE A 326 -21.41 3.65 -7.71
N SER A 327 -21.99 4.82 -7.39
CA SER A 327 -22.84 5.57 -8.29
C SER A 327 -22.03 6.12 -9.48
N GLY A 328 -22.47 5.81 -10.68
CA GLY A 328 -21.92 6.30 -11.92
C GLY A 328 -20.63 5.60 -12.38
N GLN A 329 -19.79 5.04 -11.49
CA GLN A 329 -18.55 4.38 -11.91
C GLN A 329 -18.65 2.86 -11.83
N LYS A 330 -18.82 2.25 -10.66
CA LYS A 330 -19.01 0.78 -10.54
C LYS A 330 -20.24 0.31 -11.32
N GLU A 331 -21.30 1.11 -11.36
CA GLU A 331 -22.53 0.84 -12.11
C GLU A 331 -22.34 0.75 -13.63
N MET A 332 -21.23 1.21 -14.20
CA MET A 332 -20.89 1.02 -15.62
C MET A 332 -20.88 -0.47 -16.02
N GLY A 333 -20.63 -1.35 -15.06
CA GLY A 333 -20.64 -2.80 -15.25
C GLY A 333 -21.99 -3.49 -15.04
N ARG A 334 -23.11 -2.77 -14.90
CA ARG A 334 -24.42 -3.41 -14.80
C ARG A 334 -24.74 -4.23 -16.05
N GLY A 335 -24.99 -5.53 -15.85
CA GLY A 335 -25.22 -6.49 -16.92
C GLY A 335 -23.95 -7.00 -17.62
N ASP A 336 -22.75 -6.57 -17.17
CA ASP A 336 -21.46 -7.06 -17.68
C ASP A 336 -20.36 -6.81 -16.64
N PHE A 337 -20.09 -7.80 -15.79
CA PHE A 337 -19.12 -7.66 -14.70
C PHE A 337 -17.71 -7.28 -15.17
N SER A 338 -17.34 -7.57 -16.42
CA SER A 338 -16.03 -7.23 -16.96
C SER A 338 -15.82 -5.72 -17.16
N LYS A 339 -16.90 -4.95 -17.16
CA LYS A 339 -16.89 -3.48 -17.26
C LYS A 339 -16.93 -2.76 -15.93
N ILE A 340 -16.99 -3.48 -14.80
CA ILE A 340 -16.86 -2.87 -13.48
C ILE A 340 -15.43 -2.39 -13.31
N PRO A 341 -15.15 -1.10 -13.09
CA PRO A 341 -13.79 -0.64 -12.79
C PRO A 341 -13.22 -1.37 -11.57
N ASN A 342 -12.05 -1.99 -11.75
CA ASN A 342 -11.41 -2.79 -10.70
C ASN A 342 -10.65 -1.90 -9.74
N GLY A 343 -10.98 -1.95 -8.46
CA GLY A 343 -10.30 -1.24 -7.40
C GLY A 343 -11.23 -0.93 -6.22
N MET A 344 -10.64 -0.74 -5.05
CA MET A 344 -11.37 -0.52 -3.79
C MET A 344 -10.76 0.62 -2.99
N PRO A 345 -11.57 1.32 -2.15
CA PRO A 345 -11.06 2.27 -1.17
C PRO A 345 -10.42 1.55 0.02
N GLY A 346 -9.30 2.08 0.55
CA GLY A 346 -8.65 1.45 1.70
C GLY A 346 -7.62 2.29 2.44
N VAL A 347 -7.12 3.39 1.86
CA VAL A 347 -5.97 4.14 2.37
C VAL A 347 -6.17 4.66 3.79
N GLU A 348 -7.39 5.05 4.17
CA GLU A 348 -7.72 5.55 5.50
C GLU A 348 -7.82 4.44 6.56
N HIS A 349 -8.22 3.22 6.17
CA HIS A 349 -8.56 2.18 7.15
C HIS A 349 -7.43 1.19 7.45
N ARG A 350 -6.32 1.24 6.70
CA ARG A 350 -5.24 0.23 6.78
C ARG A 350 -4.66 0.07 8.18
N MET A 351 -4.26 1.17 8.84
CA MET A 351 -3.63 1.10 10.15
C MET A 351 -4.60 0.61 11.23
N ASP A 352 -5.85 1.06 11.17
CA ASP A 352 -6.89 0.66 12.12
C ASP A 352 -7.28 -0.81 11.96
N LEU A 353 -7.43 -1.30 10.73
CA LEU A 353 -7.70 -2.72 10.45
C LEU A 353 -6.55 -3.62 10.91
N LEU A 354 -5.30 -3.20 10.72
CA LEU A 354 -4.14 -3.94 11.21
C LEU A 354 -4.03 -3.90 12.74
N HIS A 355 -4.43 -2.81 13.39
CA HIS A 355 -4.57 -2.80 14.84
C HIS A 355 -5.67 -3.75 15.31
N GLN A 356 -6.82 -3.81 14.61
CA GLN A 356 -7.84 -4.81 14.92
C GLN A 356 -7.29 -6.23 14.81
N ALA A 357 -6.43 -6.51 13.83
CA ALA A 357 -5.75 -7.80 13.72
C ALA A 357 -4.82 -8.10 14.92
N VAL A 358 -4.25 -7.07 15.56
CA VAL A 358 -3.53 -7.24 16.83
C VAL A 358 -4.49 -7.59 17.96
N VAL A 359 -5.64 -6.91 18.06
CA VAL A 359 -6.68 -7.18 19.06
C VAL A 359 -7.22 -8.60 18.91
N ASP A 360 -7.45 -9.05 17.67
CA ASP A 360 -7.94 -10.39 17.34
C ASP A 360 -6.85 -11.48 17.49
N GLY A 361 -5.59 -11.10 17.73
CA GLY A 361 -4.48 -12.05 17.96
C GLY A 361 -3.87 -12.62 16.68
N HIS A 362 -4.18 -12.08 15.50
CA HIS A 362 -3.58 -12.54 14.24
C HIS A 362 -2.11 -12.18 14.14
N ILE A 363 -1.71 -10.99 14.62
CA ILE A 363 -0.32 -10.49 14.60
C ILE A 363 0.02 -9.78 15.92
N THR A 364 1.32 -9.57 16.18
CA THR A 364 1.77 -8.76 17.33
C THR A 364 1.80 -7.27 16.98
N ARG A 365 1.82 -6.39 18.00
CA ARG A 365 1.99 -4.94 17.82
C ARG A 365 3.25 -4.60 17.02
N ARG A 366 4.37 -5.23 17.33
CA ARG A 366 5.63 -5.01 16.58
C ARG A 366 5.49 -5.44 15.12
N ARG A 367 4.81 -6.57 14.86
CA ARG A 367 4.57 -7.01 13.48
C ARG A 367 3.65 -6.06 12.72
N TRP A 368 2.62 -5.52 13.37
CA TRP A 368 1.80 -4.44 12.79
C TRP A 368 2.66 -3.27 12.29
N ILE A 369 3.53 -2.72 13.18
CA ILE A 369 4.41 -1.61 12.83
C ILE A 369 5.44 -2.03 11.77
N GLU A 370 5.93 -3.24 11.82
CA GLU A 370 6.87 -3.75 10.83
C GLU A 370 6.25 -3.77 9.42
N ILE A 371 5.09 -4.42 9.25
CA ILE A 371 4.47 -4.62 7.92
C ILE A 371 3.80 -3.37 7.35
N ALA A 372 3.45 -2.39 8.19
CA ALA A 372 2.77 -1.16 7.79
C ALA A 372 3.68 0.07 7.69
N CYS A 373 4.85 0.03 8.33
CA CYS A 373 5.74 1.19 8.43
C CYS A 373 7.18 0.84 8.02
N ALA A 374 7.86 -0.04 8.77
CA ALA A 374 9.30 -0.28 8.61
C ALA A 374 9.63 -1.10 7.36
N SER A 375 8.90 -2.19 7.10
CA SER A 375 9.15 -3.04 5.94
C SER A 375 8.90 -2.33 4.61
N PRO A 376 7.77 -1.63 4.39
CA PRO A 376 7.60 -0.87 3.15
C PRO A 376 8.66 0.24 3.01
N ALA A 377 9.07 0.90 4.10
CA ALA A 377 10.14 1.89 4.05
C ALA A 377 11.49 1.26 3.62
N ARG A 378 11.85 0.07 4.10
CA ARG A 378 13.06 -0.66 3.69
C ARG A 378 12.96 -1.19 2.27
N MET A 379 11.81 -1.75 1.92
CA MET A 379 11.56 -2.31 0.58
C MET A 379 11.77 -1.26 -0.51
N PHE A 380 11.36 -0.03 -0.23
CA PHE A 380 11.36 1.04 -1.21
C PHE A 380 12.37 2.16 -0.91
N GLY A 381 13.42 1.87 -0.13
CA GLY A 381 14.60 2.74 0.06
C GLY A 381 14.33 4.04 0.81
N LEU A 382 13.34 4.05 1.71
CA LEU A 382 12.98 5.20 2.55
C LEU A 382 13.49 5.09 4.00
N TYR A 383 13.85 3.88 4.45
CA TYR A 383 14.34 3.64 5.80
C TYR A 383 15.81 4.07 5.94
N PRO A 384 16.28 4.65 7.08
CA PRO A 384 15.54 4.91 8.31
C PRO A 384 14.87 6.30 8.36
N LYS A 385 14.84 7.05 7.26
CA LYS A 385 14.21 8.37 7.20
C LYS A 385 12.71 8.28 7.56
N LYS A 386 12.04 7.25 7.05
CA LYS A 386 10.62 6.92 7.30
C LYS A 386 10.49 5.55 7.97
N GLY A 387 9.32 5.26 8.56
CA GLY A 387 8.93 3.94 9.06
C GLY A 387 9.51 3.54 10.41
N THR A 388 10.11 4.47 11.16
CA THR A 388 10.63 4.21 12.52
C THR A 388 10.56 5.44 13.42
N ILE A 389 10.62 5.23 14.74
CA ILE A 389 10.85 6.26 15.74
C ILE A 389 12.27 6.08 16.27
N ALA A 390 13.22 6.81 15.69
CA ALA A 390 14.63 6.77 16.07
C ALA A 390 15.28 8.14 15.86
N PRO A 391 16.30 8.53 16.64
CA PRO A 391 17.01 9.77 16.43
C PRO A 391 17.54 9.90 14.99
N GLY A 392 17.27 11.05 14.35
CA GLY A 392 17.62 11.36 12.98
C GLY A 392 16.54 11.03 11.94
N ALA A 393 15.55 10.17 12.25
CA ALA A 393 14.39 9.94 11.39
C ALA A 393 13.51 11.20 11.30
N ASP A 394 12.74 11.32 10.22
CA ASP A 394 11.70 12.34 10.14
C ASP A 394 10.67 12.10 11.28
N ALA A 395 10.17 13.18 11.87
CA ALA A 395 9.18 13.08 12.93
C ALA A 395 7.78 12.83 12.35
N ASP A 396 7.65 11.70 11.67
CA ASP A 396 6.38 11.14 11.20
C ASP A 396 5.85 10.23 12.29
N ILE A 397 4.94 10.76 13.10
CA ILE A 397 4.52 10.12 14.34
C ILE A 397 3.00 10.12 14.42
N VAL A 398 2.45 8.97 14.81
CA VAL A 398 1.02 8.81 15.09
C VAL A 398 0.81 8.57 16.58
N ILE A 399 -0.04 9.37 17.18
CA ILE A 399 -0.62 9.09 18.50
C ILE A 399 -1.88 8.30 18.25
N TYR A 400 -1.87 7.07 18.73
CA TYR A 400 -2.91 6.08 18.48
C TYR A 400 -3.60 5.70 19.79
N ASP A 401 -4.91 5.86 19.86
CA ASP A 401 -5.71 5.43 21.02
C ASP A 401 -6.09 3.94 20.85
N PRO A 402 -5.47 3.02 21.59
CA PRO A 402 -5.74 1.59 21.43
C PRO A 402 -7.06 1.13 22.04
N ALA A 403 -7.72 1.96 22.85
CA ALA A 403 -8.94 1.62 23.57
C ALA A 403 -10.19 2.24 22.96
N ALA A 404 -10.04 3.17 22.02
CA ALA A 404 -11.18 3.78 21.36
C ALA A 404 -11.97 2.73 20.56
N GLU A 405 -13.29 2.85 20.58
CA GLU A 405 -14.17 2.02 19.74
C GLU A 405 -14.74 2.87 18.61
N GLN A 406 -14.74 2.31 17.41
CA GLN A 406 -15.33 2.97 16.25
C GLN A 406 -16.02 1.99 15.31
N THR A 407 -16.94 2.52 14.50
CA THR A 407 -17.57 1.77 13.41
C THR A 407 -17.15 2.42 12.10
N LEU A 408 -16.58 1.64 11.20
CA LEU A 408 -16.18 2.12 9.88
C LEU A 408 -17.43 2.36 9.02
N SER A 409 -17.51 3.51 8.36
CA SER A 409 -18.66 3.88 7.55
C SER A 409 -18.29 4.90 6.48
N ALA A 410 -19.03 4.89 5.38
CA ALA A 410 -18.96 5.92 4.34
C ALA A 410 -19.28 7.34 4.88
N GLU A 411 -20.07 7.44 5.93
CA GLU A 411 -20.42 8.73 6.55
C GLU A 411 -19.26 9.33 7.36
N THR A 412 -18.28 8.53 7.75
CA THR A 412 -17.22 8.95 8.68
C THR A 412 -15.82 8.97 8.08
N HIS A 413 -15.60 8.30 6.96
CA HIS A 413 -14.30 8.35 6.27
C HIS A 413 -14.15 9.63 5.43
N HIS A 414 -12.89 9.91 5.02
CA HIS A 414 -12.51 11.12 4.30
C HIS A 414 -12.05 10.86 2.85
N MET A 415 -12.14 9.61 2.39
CA MET A 415 -11.88 9.23 1.00
C MET A 415 -12.99 9.78 0.10
N ASN A 416 -12.65 10.19 -1.12
CA ASN A 416 -13.60 10.77 -2.08
C ASN A 416 -14.38 9.68 -2.84
N VAL A 417 -15.09 8.83 -2.10
CA VAL A 417 -15.88 7.72 -2.62
C VAL A 417 -17.16 7.56 -1.80
N ASP A 418 -18.25 7.14 -2.43
CA ASP A 418 -19.60 7.13 -1.87
C ASP A 418 -19.97 5.85 -1.08
N TYR A 419 -18.99 5.00 -0.78
CA TYR A 419 -19.18 3.79 0.04
C TYR A 419 -17.91 3.44 0.82
N SER A 420 -18.08 2.62 1.86
CA SER A 420 -16.97 1.97 2.54
C SER A 420 -16.97 0.47 2.24
N ALA A 421 -15.80 -0.07 1.88
CA ALA A 421 -15.65 -1.54 1.74
C ALA A 421 -15.80 -2.28 3.07
N TYR A 422 -15.74 -1.57 4.18
CA TYR A 422 -15.83 -2.10 5.55
C TYR A 422 -17.02 -1.53 6.31
N GLU A 423 -18.09 -1.18 5.58
CA GLU A 423 -19.30 -0.56 6.15
C GLU A 423 -19.86 -1.35 7.33
N GLY A 424 -20.12 -0.66 8.45
CA GLY A 424 -20.66 -1.25 9.67
C GLY A 424 -19.67 -2.09 10.49
N LYS A 425 -18.41 -2.24 10.06
CA LYS A 425 -17.40 -3.02 10.81
C LYS A 425 -17.00 -2.26 12.08
N ARG A 426 -17.24 -2.90 13.24
CA ARG A 426 -16.76 -2.41 14.53
C ARG A 426 -15.30 -2.80 14.72
N ILE A 427 -14.50 -1.87 15.16
CA ILE A 427 -13.08 -2.06 15.45
C ILE A 427 -12.69 -1.33 16.74
N THR A 428 -11.62 -1.82 17.36
CA THR A 428 -11.00 -1.23 18.53
C THR A 428 -9.71 -0.54 18.11
N GLY A 429 -9.52 0.67 18.58
CA GLY A 429 -8.38 1.53 18.26
C GLY A 429 -8.71 2.60 17.24
N GLN A 430 -8.00 3.72 17.32
CA GLN A 430 -8.21 4.87 16.46
C GLN A 430 -7.03 5.82 16.41
N VAL A 431 -6.75 6.35 15.24
CA VAL A 431 -5.80 7.47 15.07
C VAL A 431 -6.36 8.72 15.74
N GLU A 432 -5.57 9.36 16.61
CA GLU A 432 -5.94 10.61 17.27
C GLU A 432 -5.21 11.83 16.72
N THR A 433 -3.88 11.73 16.61
CA THR A 433 -3.01 12.83 16.16
C THR A 433 -1.94 12.28 15.24
N VAL A 434 -1.70 12.94 14.14
CA VAL A 434 -0.68 12.59 13.15
C VAL A 434 0.25 13.79 12.93
N LEU A 435 1.53 13.55 13.13
CA LEU A 435 2.60 14.49 12.79
C LEU A 435 3.29 14.01 11.51
N SER A 436 3.46 14.90 10.56
CA SER A 436 4.30 14.68 9.38
C SER A 436 5.46 15.68 9.46
N ARG A 437 6.69 15.17 9.52
CA ARG A 437 7.89 15.96 9.75
C ARG A 437 7.73 16.95 10.93
N GLY A 438 7.13 16.45 12.03
CA GLY A 438 6.95 17.20 13.28
C GLY A 438 5.83 18.25 13.28
N GLU A 439 5.19 18.49 12.15
CA GLU A 439 4.02 19.36 12.04
C GLU A 439 2.73 18.53 12.12
N PRO A 440 1.72 18.95 12.90
CA PRO A 440 0.45 18.25 12.95
C PRO A 440 -0.32 18.38 11.64
N VAL A 441 -0.71 17.23 11.08
CA VAL A 441 -1.62 17.15 9.93
C VAL A 441 -3.03 16.77 10.40
N ILE A 442 -3.10 15.88 11.39
CA ILE A 442 -4.31 15.60 12.16
C ILE A 442 -4.01 15.90 13.63
N GLU A 443 -4.88 16.63 14.29
CA GLU A 443 -4.77 16.94 15.72
C GLU A 443 -6.11 16.76 16.41
N HIS A 444 -6.15 15.88 17.41
CA HIS A 444 -7.38 15.53 18.13
C HIS A 444 -8.55 15.24 17.17
N ARG A 445 -8.27 14.41 16.15
CA ARG A 445 -9.24 14.04 15.12
C ARG A 445 -9.82 15.21 14.34
N LYS A 446 -9.00 16.18 14.04
CA LYS A 446 -9.32 17.29 13.13
C LYS A 446 -8.17 17.49 12.15
N PHE A 447 -8.50 17.70 10.90
CA PHE A 447 -7.49 18.06 9.91
C PHE A 447 -6.99 19.46 10.19
N THR A 448 -5.73 19.58 10.51
CA THR A 448 -5.01 20.85 10.79
C THR A 448 -3.89 21.09 9.78
N GLY A 449 -3.66 20.10 8.89
CA GLY A 449 -2.70 20.19 7.83
C GLY A 449 -3.10 21.18 6.74
N ARG A 450 -2.23 21.31 5.76
CA ARG A 450 -2.48 22.12 4.57
C ARG A 450 -2.23 21.33 3.30
N THR A 451 -2.96 21.61 2.26
CA THR A 451 -2.66 21.14 0.90
C THR A 451 -1.24 21.58 0.52
N GLY A 452 -0.47 20.69 -0.08
CA GLY A 452 0.92 20.94 -0.44
C GLY A 452 1.91 20.92 0.73
N HIS A 453 1.52 20.34 1.89
CA HIS A 453 2.48 20.04 2.97
C HIS A 453 3.45 18.94 2.56
N GLY A 454 2.95 17.91 1.88
CA GLY A 454 3.74 16.75 1.43
C GLY A 454 4.83 17.15 0.44
N THR A 455 5.94 16.43 0.48
CA THR A 455 7.07 16.62 -0.43
C THR A 455 7.41 15.32 -1.15
N TYR A 456 7.89 15.44 -2.37
CA TYR A 456 8.43 14.29 -3.09
C TYR A 456 9.67 13.71 -2.38
N LEU A 457 9.71 12.39 -2.30
CA LEU A 457 10.81 11.63 -1.70
C LEU A 457 11.55 10.84 -2.80
N PRO A 458 12.73 11.27 -3.23
CA PRO A 458 13.62 10.39 -3.99
C PRO A 458 14.01 9.21 -3.10
N ARG A 459 13.94 8.01 -3.65
CA ARG A 459 14.12 6.78 -2.90
C ARG A 459 15.44 6.09 -3.23
N GLY A 460 16.02 5.40 -2.26
CA GLY A 460 17.09 4.45 -2.48
C GLY A 460 16.59 3.13 -3.09
N THR A 461 17.50 2.21 -3.35
CA THR A 461 17.20 0.85 -3.78
C THR A 461 16.64 0.00 -2.62
N CYS A 462 16.11 -1.18 -2.94
CA CYS A 462 15.58 -2.11 -1.95
C CYS A 462 16.67 -2.55 -0.96
N GLN A 463 16.45 -2.34 0.34
CA GLN A 463 17.41 -2.66 1.40
C GLN A 463 17.37 -4.15 1.83
N TYR A 464 16.46 -4.95 1.27
CA TYR A 464 16.39 -6.39 1.47
C TYR A 464 17.09 -7.20 0.37
N ALA A 465 17.45 -6.55 -0.74
CA ALA A 465 18.03 -7.19 -1.92
C ALA A 465 19.54 -6.98 -2.05
N GLY A 466 20.17 -6.32 -1.07
CA GLY A 466 21.61 -6.05 -0.99
C GLY A 466 22.39 -7.15 -0.32
#